data_c0706237f55a2b5426f5d1e80f2ff269
#
_entry.id   c0706237f55a2b5426f5d1e80f2ff269
#
_cell.length_a   1.000
_cell.length_b   1.000
_cell.length_c   1.000
_cell.angle_alpha   90.00
_cell.angle_beta   90.00
_cell.angle_gamma   90.00
#
_symmetry.space_group_name_H-M   'P 1'
#
loop_
_entity.id
_entity.type
_entity.pdbx_description
1 polymer ?
#
loop_
_entity_poly.entity_id
_entity_poly.type
_entity_poly.pdbx_seq_one_letter_code
_entity_poly.pdbx_strand_id
1 'polypeptide(L)'
;MRAELCVETVESAVFSHPSLLGAILHSDRGSQYTSSEYRAAIARAGLVQSMNSAGGRCHDNARCESFWARMKEELFYSRKRKLACYTIDELKTMIWRYFMGYWNNRRICTGNGGLPPMVKRSAYYAAKRSVA
;
A
#
# COMPACT_ATOMS: atom_id res chain seq x y z
N MET A 1 -9.85 0.73 14.06
CA MET A 1 -10.10 1.04 12.64
C MET A 1 -11.36 0.29 12.24
N ARG A 2 -12.28 0.88 11.49
CA ARG A 2 -13.53 0.22 11.08
C ARG A 2 -13.26 -0.67 9.88
N ALA A 3 -13.93 -1.83 9.80
CA ALA A 3 -13.83 -2.76 8.65
C ALA A 3 -14.26 -2.08 7.34
N GLU A 4 -15.27 -1.22 7.39
CA GLU A 4 -15.73 -0.38 6.27
C GLU A 4 -14.59 0.32 5.52
N LEU A 5 -13.70 1.02 6.22
CA LEU A 5 -12.57 1.71 5.60
C LEU A 5 -11.66 0.76 4.82
N CYS A 6 -11.47 -0.46 5.35
CA CYS A 6 -10.66 -1.46 4.67
C CYS A 6 -11.36 -2.00 3.42
N VAL A 7 -12.68 -2.19 3.48
CA VAL A 7 -13.52 -2.60 2.33
C VAL A 7 -13.46 -1.55 1.23
N GLU A 8 -13.76 -0.29 1.55
CA GLU A 8 -13.69 0.83 0.60
C GLU A 8 -12.31 0.97 -0.05
N THR A 9 -11.25 0.73 0.71
CA THR A 9 -9.87 0.76 0.19
C THR A 9 -9.65 -0.33 -0.85
N VAL A 10 -10.12 -1.55 -0.59
CA VAL A 10 -10.03 -2.68 -1.54
C VAL A 10 -10.84 -2.38 -2.80
N GLU A 11 -12.08 -1.94 -2.66
CA GLU A 11 -12.95 -1.61 -3.78
C GLU A 11 -12.37 -0.49 -4.66
N SER A 12 -11.84 0.56 -4.04
CA SER A 12 -11.15 1.65 -4.73
C SER A 12 -9.90 1.16 -5.48
N ALA A 13 -9.12 0.26 -4.87
CA ALA A 13 -7.93 -0.30 -5.49
C ALA A 13 -8.26 -1.12 -6.73
N VAL A 14 -9.27 -1.99 -6.66
CA VAL A 14 -9.71 -2.83 -7.78
C VAL A 14 -10.35 -1.99 -8.89
N PHE A 15 -11.16 -0.99 -8.54
CA PHE A 15 -11.71 -0.05 -9.50
C PHE A 15 -10.61 0.68 -10.29
N SER A 16 -9.58 1.14 -9.59
CA SER A 16 -8.45 1.85 -10.22
C SER A 16 -7.50 0.93 -11.00
N HIS A 17 -7.47 -0.35 -10.65
CA HIS A 17 -6.55 -1.33 -11.21
C HIS A 17 -7.23 -2.69 -11.47
N PRO A 18 -8.03 -2.81 -12.55
CA PRO A 18 -8.73 -4.07 -12.87
C PRO A 18 -7.79 -5.28 -13.06
N SER A 19 -6.50 -5.04 -13.32
CA SER A 19 -5.47 -6.09 -13.45
C SER A 19 -5.09 -6.78 -12.13
N LEU A 20 -5.70 -6.38 -11.01
CA LEU A 20 -5.47 -7.01 -9.70
C LEU A 20 -6.19 -8.35 -9.51
N LEU A 21 -7.02 -8.79 -10.44
CA LEU A 21 -7.68 -10.10 -10.38
C LEU A 21 -6.66 -11.22 -10.12
N GLY A 22 -6.89 -12.03 -9.09
CA GLY A 22 -5.97 -13.09 -8.66
C GLY A 22 -4.76 -12.62 -7.85
N ALA A 23 -4.61 -11.32 -7.62
CA ALA A 23 -3.50 -10.81 -6.81
C ALA A 23 -3.64 -11.20 -5.34
N ILE A 24 -2.51 -11.42 -4.68
CA ILE A 24 -2.46 -11.72 -3.25
C ILE A 24 -2.48 -10.39 -2.48
N LEU A 25 -3.47 -10.24 -1.59
CA LEU A 25 -3.55 -9.15 -0.64
C LEU A 25 -3.17 -9.65 0.75
N HIS A 26 -1.99 -9.23 1.21
CA HIS A 26 -1.45 -9.62 2.51
C HIS A 26 -1.77 -8.57 3.58
N SER A 27 -2.17 -9.04 4.77
CA SER A 27 -2.43 -8.19 5.94
C SER A 27 -1.99 -8.87 7.23
N ASP A 28 -1.93 -8.10 8.31
CA ASP A 28 -1.90 -8.67 9.66
C ASP A 28 -3.26 -9.29 10.02
N ARG A 29 -3.38 -9.80 11.27
CA ARG A 29 -4.61 -10.39 11.81
C ARG A 29 -5.47 -9.39 12.58
N GLY A 30 -5.41 -8.11 12.26
CA GLY A 30 -6.28 -7.11 12.84
C GLY A 30 -7.77 -7.49 12.65
N SER A 31 -8.62 -7.15 13.62
CA SER A 31 -10.05 -7.52 13.60
C SER A 31 -10.77 -7.03 12.34
N GLN A 32 -10.36 -5.90 11.78
CA GLN A 32 -10.88 -5.36 10.53
C GLN A 32 -10.63 -6.28 9.33
N TYR A 33 -9.47 -6.95 9.28
CA TYR A 33 -9.08 -7.84 8.18
C TYR A 33 -9.60 -9.27 8.34
N THR A 34 -10.04 -9.64 9.55
CA THR A 34 -10.65 -10.94 9.83
C THR A 34 -12.17 -10.90 9.81
N SER A 35 -12.78 -9.72 9.63
CA SER A 35 -14.23 -9.55 9.56
C SER A 35 -14.84 -10.27 8.35
N SER A 36 -16.09 -10.69 8.49
CA SER A 36 -16.86 -11.31 7.40
C SER A 36 -17.05 -10.37 6.21
N GLU A 37 -17.27 -9.09 6.49
CA GLU A 37 -17.44 -8.04 5.48
C GLU A 37 -16.18 -7.88 4.61
N TYR A 38 -15.01 -7.82 5.26
CA TYR A 38 -13.75 -7.69 4.54
C TYR A 38 -13.43 -8.92 3.70
N ARG A 39 -13.66 -10.14 4.25
CA ARG A 39 -13.46 -11.38 3.49
C ARG A 39 -14.39 -11.46 2.27
N ALA A 40 -15.65 -11.06 2.44
CA ALA A 40 -16.60 -11.01 1.34
C ALA A 40 -16.16 -9.99 0.26
N ALA A 41 -15.63 -8.82 0.65
CA ALA A 41 -15.10 -7.84 -0.29
C ALA A 41 -13.89 -8.38 -1.08
N ILE A 42 -12.94 -9.04 -0.41
CA ILE A 42 -11.80 -9.70 -1.06
C ILE A 42 -12.27 -10.75 -2.08
N ALA A 43 -13.23 -11.59 -1.71
CA ALA A 43 -13.79 -12.63 -2.59
C ALA A 43 -14.49 -11.99 -3.81
N ARG A 44 -15.33 -10.97 -3.60
CA ARG A 44 -16.00 -10.25 -4.70
C ARG A 44 -14.99 -9.59 -5.65
N ALA A 45 -13.90 -9.07 -5.10
CA ALA A 45 -12.82 -8.46 -5.86
C ALA A 45 -11.94 -9.47 -6.62
N GLY A 46 -12.17 -10.78 -6.42
CA GLY A 46 -11.36 -11.84 -7.03
C GLY A 46 -9.90 -11.84 -6.55
N LEU A 47 -9.65 -11.35 -5.35
CA LEU A 47 -8.33 -11.32 -4.73
C LEU A 47 -8.11 -12.54 -3.84
N VAL A 48 -6.85 -12.88 -3.59
CA VAL A 48 -6.46 -13.95 -2.67
C VAL A 48 -6.01 -13.33 -1.35
N GLN A 49 -6.73 -13.63 -0.27
CA GLN A 49 -6.35 -13.15 1.05
C GLN A 49 -5.20 -13.96 1.62
N SER A 50 -4.16 -13.27 2.09
CA SER A 50 -3.05 -13.82 2.86
C SER A 50 -2.91 -13.06 4.17
N MET A 51 -2.62 -13.75 5.24
CA MET A 51 -2.42 -13.14 6.57
C MET A 51 -1.17 -13.68 7.23
N ASN A 52 -0.63 -12.91 8.18
CA ASN A 52 0.45 -13.37 9.04
C ASN A 52 0.13 -14.73 9.66
N SER A 53 1.15 -15.57 9.85
CA SER A 53 1.01 -16.85 10.54
C SER A 53 0.41 -16.70 11.95
N ALA A 54 -0.34 -17.68 12.40
CA ALA A 54 -0.86 -17.72 13.76
C ALA A 54 0.32 -17.80 14.75
N GLY A 55 0.33 -16.91 15.75
CA GLY A 55 1.42 -16.83 16.71
C GLY A 55 2.34 -15.61 16.56
N GLY A 56 2.01 -14.66 15.67
CA GLY A 56 2.56 -13.29 15.72
C GLY A 56 4.02 -13.15 15.33
N ARG A 57 4.51 -13.89 14.35
CA ARG A 57 5.80 -13.57 13.76
C ARG A 57 5.66 -12.27 12.95
N CYS A 58 6.17 -11.16 13.53
CA CYS A 58 6.11 -9.82 12.93
C CYS A 58 6.87 -9.70 11.58
N HIS A 59 7.67 -10.71 11.22
CA HIS A 59 8.47 -10.69 10.01
C HIS A 59 7.65 -10.67 8.72
N ASP A 60 6.44 -11.24 8.75
CA ASP A 60 5.59 -11.32 7.55
C ASP A 60 5.08 -9.95 7.10
N ASN A 61 4.90 -8.99 8.03
CA ASN A 61 4.45 -7.62 7.74
C ASN A 61 5.58 -6.56 7.76
N ALA A 62 6.81 -6.98 7.96
CA ALA A 62 7.96 -6.08 8.14
C ALA A 62 8.15 -5.08 6.99
N ARG A 63 7.80 -5.45 5.77
CA ARG A 63 7.87 -4.55 4.60
C ARG A 63 6.87 -3.40 4.71
N CYS A 64 5.65 -3.68 5.13
CA CYS A 64 4.61 -2.68 5.32
C CYS A 64 4.97 -1.76 6.50
N GLU A 65 5.43 -2.33 7.60
CA GLU A 65 5.88 -1.58 8.77
C GLU A 65 7.07 -0.67 8.43
N SER A 66 8.07 -1.19 7.74
CA SER A 66 9.22 -0.40 7.26
C SER A 66 8.82 0.72 6.32
N PHE A 67 7.85 0.48 5.44
CA PHE A 67 7.29 1.49 4.54
C PHE A 67 6.65 2.65 5.33
N TRP A 68 5.78 2.35 6.29
CA TRP A 68 5.13 3.35 7.13
C TRP A 68 6.10 4.09 8.05
N ALA A 69 7.06 3.39 8.64
CA ALA A 69 8.09 3.99 9.47
C ALA A 69 8.90 5.03 8.66
N ARG A 70 9.28 4.66 7.45
CA ARG A 70 10.06 5.52 6.56
C ARG A 70 9.24 6.73 6.06
N MET A 71 7.98 6.53 5.72
CA MET A 71 7.09 7.64 5.37
C MET A 71 6.95 8.64 6.52
N LYS A 72 6.77 8.15 7.74
CA LYS A 72 6.68 8.99 8.94
C LYS A 72 7.97 9.78 9.17
N GLU A 73 9.11 9.13 9.04
CA GLU A 73 10.43 9.76 9.20
C GLU A 73 10.65 10.85 8.14
N GLU A 74 10.50 10.51 6.88
CA GLU A 74 10.79 11.43 5.77
C GLU A 74 9.75 12.55 5.64
N LEU A 75 8.48 12.30 5.97
CA LEU A 75 7.41 13.26 5.77
C LEU A 75 7.12 14.12 7.01
N PHE A 76 7.22 13.57 8.19
CA PHE A 76 6.77 14.23 9.41
C PHE A 76 7.88 14.50 10.41
N TYR A 77 8.70 13.50 10.76
CA TYR A 77 9.64 13.64 11.87
C TYR A 77 10.86 14.51 11.52
N SER A 78 11.26 14.54 10.26
CA SER A 78 12.32 15.44 9.77
C SER A 78 11.91 16.91 9.73
N ARG A 79 10.64 17.23 9.92
CA ARG A 79 10.10 18.58 9.83
C ARG A 79 10.10 19.28 11.19
N LYS A 80 10.43 20.58 11.19
CA LYS A 80 10.36 21.43 12.39
C LYS A 80 8.93 21.65 12.90
N ARG A 81 7.91 21.58 12.03
CA ARG A 81 6.52 21.82 12.38
C ARG A 81 5.89 20.55 12.96
N LYS A 82 5.31 20.64 14.16
CA LYS A 82 4.63 19.51 14.82
C LYS A 82 3.39 19.09 14.04
N LEU A 83 3.08 17.78 14.05
CA LEU A 83 1.91 17.19 13.38
C LEU A 83 0.59 17.87 13.76
N ALA A 84 0.42 18.21 15.03
CA ALA A 84 -0.76 18.89 15.55
C ALA A 84 -1.03 20.29 14.94
N CYS A 85 -0.05 20.86 14.23
CA CYS A 85 -0.20 22.15 13.57
C CYS A 85 -0.72 22.05 12.12
N TYR A 86 -1.00 20.84 11.63
CA TYR A 86 -1.56 20.63 10.29
C TYR A 86 -3.04 20.28 10.37
N THR A 87 -3.83 20.80 9.44
CA THR A 87 -5.20 20.34 9.22
C THR A 87 -5.19 18.95 8.59
N ILE A 88 -6.32 18.25 8.67
CA ILE A 88 -6.47 16.93 8.03
C ILE A 88 -6.27 17.02 6.51
N ASP A 89 -6.73 18.07 5.87
CA ASP A 89 -6.61 18.22 4.42
C ASP A 89 -5.18 18.56 3.99
N GLU A 90 -4.45 19.33 4.79
CA GLU A 90 -3.01 19.51 4.61
C GLU A 90 -2.27 18.17 4.71
N LEU A 91 -2.58 17.35 5.73
CA LEU A 91 -1.99 16.03 5.91
C LEU A 91 -2.30 15.08 4.74
N LYS A 92 -3.55 15.02 4.30
CA LYS A 92 -3.94 14.24 3.11
C LYS A 92 -3.16 14.67 1.87
N THR A 93 -3.07 15.97 1.64
CA THR A 93 -2.32 16.53 0.50
C THR A 93 -0.84 16.20 0.57
N MET A 94 -0.23 16.30 1.77
CA MET A 94 1.17 15.96 1.97
C MET A 94 1.44 14.48 1.72
N ILE A 95 0.59 13.59 2.23
CA ILE A 95 0.68 12.14 2.05
C ILE A 95 0.51 11.79 0.56
N TRP A 96 -0.48 12.37 -0.10
CA TRP A 96 -0.71 12.16 -1.53
C TRP A 96 0.48 12.58 -2.38
N ARG A 97 1.03 13.79 -2.15
CA ARG A 97 2.23 14.28 -2.85
C ARG A 97 3.45 13.42 -2.59
N TYR A 98 3.59 12.92 -1.35
CA TYR A 98 4.69 12.03 -1.00
C TYR A 98 4.62 10.72 -1.79
N PHE A 99 3.46 10.07 -1.86
CA PHE A 99 3.32 8.81 -2.58
C PHE A 99 3.33 9.00 -4.09
N MET A 100 2.51 9.89 -4.61
CA MET A 100 2.34 10.06 -6.05
C MET A 100 3.49 10.83 -6.70
N GLY A 101 3.99 11.86 -6.03
CA GLY A 101 5.08 12.68 -6.57
C GLY A 101 6.48 12.12 -6.32
N TYR A 102 6.76 11.75 -5.09
CA TYR A 102 8.12 11.36 -4.68
C TYR A 102 8.32 9.84 -4.64
N TRP A 103 7.56 9.10 -3.81
CA TRP A 103 7.79 7.68 -3.58
C TRP A 103 7.72 6.87 -4.88
N ASN A 104 6.64 7.01 -5.61
CA ASN A 104 6.40 6.21 -6.81
C ASN A 104 7.30 6.61 -7.99
N ASN A 105 7.66 7.89 -8.12
CA ASN A 105 8.30 8.41 -9.33
C ASN A 105 9.77 8.77 -9.19
N ARG A 106 10.26 9.01 -7.96
CA ARG A 106 11.62 9.53 -7.74
C ARG A 106 12.44 8.71 -6.76
N ARG A 107 11.80 8.05 -5.80
CA ARG A 107 12.51 7.34 -4.75
C ARG A 107 13.19 6.10 -5.28
N ILE A 108 14.49 6.03 -5.13
CA ILE A 108 15.30 4.84 -5.47
C ILE A 108 14.95 3.71 -4.51
N CYS A 109 14.67 2.53 -5.04
CA CYS A 109 14.35 1.33 -4.28
C CYS A 109 15.30 0.19 -4.67
N THR A 110 16.13 -0.26 -3.74
CA THR A 110 17.09 -1.36 -3.98
C THR A 110 16.40 -2.64 -4.40
N GLY A 111 15.24 -2.97 -3.81
CA GLY A 111 14.42 -4.12 -4.19
C GLY A 111 13.88 -4.06 -5.63
N ASN A 112 13.91 -2.89 -6.27
CA ASN A 112 13.53 -2.69 -7.67
C ASN A 112 14.75 -2.54 -8.59
N GLY A 113 15.93 -2.93 -8.14
CA GLY A 113 17.17 -2.76 -8.90
C GLY A 113 17.61 -1.29 -9.02
N GLY A 114 17.38 -0.49 -7.97
CA GLY A 114 17.71 0.94 -7.96
C GLY A 114 16.74 1.84 -8.72
N LEU A 115 15.61 1.32 -9.17
CA LEU A 115 14.62 2.09 -9.92
C LEU A 115 13.44 2.52 -9.04
N PRO A 116 12.84 3.70 -9.29
CA PRO A 116 11.57 4.07 -8.72
C PRO A 116 10.46 3.07 -9.07
N PRO A 117 9.45 2.87 -8.20
CA PRO A 117 8.38 1.91 -8.42
C PRO A 117 7.67 2.03 -9.78
N MET A 118 7.34 3.24 -10.21
CA MET A 118 6.64 3.46 -11.49
C MET A 118 7.52 3.18 -12.70
N VAL A 119 8.81 3.46 -12.62
CA VAL A 119 9.77 3.13 -13.69
C VAL A 119 9.89 1.61 -13.86
N LYS A 120 10.03 0.89 -12.73
CA LYS A 120 10.05 -0.58 -12.72
C LYS A 120 8.77 -1.19 -13.30
N ARG A 121 7.61 -0.65 -12.87
CA ARG A 121 6.29 -1.07 -13.36
C ARG A 121 6.15 -0.86 -14.87
N SER A 122 6.53 0.32 -15.37
CA SER A 122 6.46 0.65 -16.80
C SER A 122 7.34 -0.27 -17.63
N ALA A 123 8.56 -0.55 -17.18
CA ALA A 123 9.47 -1.48 -17.83
C ALA A 123 8.89 -2.91 -17.90
N TYR A 124 8.28 -3.39 -16.81
CA TYR A 124 7.62 -4.69 -16.78
C TYR A 124 6.50 -4.80 -17.82
N TYR A 125 5.61 -3.81 -17.90
CA TYR A 125 4.52 -3.84 -18.88
C TYR A 125 5.00 -3.64 -20.32
N ALA A 126 6.07 -2.88 -20.54
CA ALA A 126 6.68 -2.76 -21.86
C ALA A 126 7.23 -4.11 -22.33
N ALA A 127 7.99 -4.81 -21.48
CA ALA A 127 8.51 -6.14 -21.79
C ALA A 127 7.39 -7.16 -22.06
N LYS A 128 6.30 -7.13 -21.28
CA LYS A 128 5.15 -8.04 -21.48
C LYS A 128 4.44 -7.81 -22.82
N ARG A 129 4.38 -6.56 -23.30
CA ARG A 129 3.77 -6.22 -24.60
C ARG A 129 4.64 -6.64 -25.79
N SER A 130 5.95 -6.72 -25.62
CA SER A 130 6.86 -7.14 -26.70
C SER A 130 6.90 -8.66 -26.90
N VAL A 131 6.30 -9.44 -26.01
CA VAL A 131 6.28 -10.93 -26.05
C VAL A 131 4.88 -11.47 -26.44
N ALA A 132 3.88 -10.61 -26.51
CA ALA A 132 2.50 -10.93 -26.92
C ALA A 132 2.27 -10.53 -28.37
#